data_57f12e18756f08d72dcf8ef9ce883665
#
_entry.id   57f12e18756f08d72dcf8ef9ce883665
#
_cell.length_a   1.000
_cell.length_b   1.000
_cell.length_c   1.000
_cell.angle_alpha   90.00
_cell.angle_beta   90.00
_cell.angle_gamma   90.00
#
_symmetry.space_group_name_H-M   'P 1'
#
loop_
_entity.id
_entity.type
_entity.pdbx_description
1 polymer ?
#
loop_
_entity_poly.entity_id
_entity_poly.type
_entity_poly.pdbx_seq_one_letter_code
_entity_poly.pdbx_strand_id
1 'polypeptide(L)'
;MDTKFAQMLCQLNNDFYRDQAVSFSDTRHAKWPGWECCLKAVSSVFLDQSNSVVLDVACGNLRFEKFLASQLLERQIQVWALDSCDELLPQTCAGTLVKKVNADGADTPDATDVHLQINYLHCDVMEAIGSSKVFTYGIPQADISVSFGFMHHVPLPEWRVQLLNSLIEATKPGGFVCVSFWEFLADEGLAAKAYKTHERALVELGPVWGFSSADFNDGDFLLGWRNTPGAYRYCHSFSTSEVDALIATVSSRAECVARFRADGRTETLNEYIVLQVTE
;
A
#
# COMPACT_ATOMS: atom_id res chain seq x y z
N MET A 1 -0.51 11.65 18.89
CA MET A 1 -0.07 12.32 17.63
C MET A 1 -1.17 13.26 17.17
N ASP A 2 -0.86 14.51 16.81
CA ASP A 2 -1.82 15.45 16.22
C ASP A 2 -1.75 15.42 14.68
N THR A 3 -2.76 16.01 14.02
CA THR A 3 -2.89 16.03 12.55
C THR A 3 -1.73 16.75 11.86
N LYS A 4 -1.20 17.83 12.46
CA LYS A 4 -0.09 18.59 11.87
C LYS A 4 1.19 17.76 11.86
N PHE A 5 1.48 17.06 12.94
CA PHE A 5 2.63 16.15 13.01
C PHE A 5 2.45 14.96 12.07
N ALA A 6 1.26 14.40 11.99
CA ALA A 6 0.94 13.33 11.02
C ALA A 6 1.20 13.77 9.57
N GLN A 7 0.76 14.96 9.16
CA GLN A 7 1.04 15.53 7.84
C GLN A 7 2.54 15.70 7.58
N MET A 8 3.29 16.12 8.60
CA MET A 8 4.76 16.24 8.52
C MET A 8 5.41 14.86 8.29
N LEU A 9 4.93 13.81 8.94
CA LEU A 9 5.42 12.44 8.74
C LEU A 9 5.09 11.92 7.32
N CYS A 10 3.92 12.28 6.77
CA CYS A 10 3.58 11.97 5.38
C CYS A 10 4.54 12.68 4.42
N GLN A 11 4.83 13.96 4.65
CA GLN A 11 5.81 14.69 3.84
C GLN A 11 7.22 14.09 3.93
N LEU A 12 7.66 13.67 5.12
CA LEU A 12 8.92 12.95 5.32
C LEU A 12 8.97 11.66 4.48
N ASN A 13 7.85 10.92 4.40
CA ASN A 13 7.76 9.72 3.58
C ASN A 13 7.82 10.04 2.08
N ASN A 14 7.11 11.07 1.62
CA ASN A 14 7.15 11.50 0.23
C ASN A 14 8.57 11.90 -0.19
N ASP A 15 9.26 12.69 0.64
CA ASP A 15 10.65 13.09 0.40
C ASP A 15 11.58 11.86 0.37
N PHE A 16 11.42 10.94 1.33
CA PHE A 16 12.19 9.70 1.37
C PHE A 16 12.04 8.87 0.10
N TYR A 17 10.80 8.62 -0.35
CA TYR A 17 10.56 7.79 -1.53
C TYR A 17 11.04 8.45 -2.80
N ARG A 18 10.88 9.76 -2.96
CA ARG A 18 11.45 10.52 -4.09
C ARG A 18 12.99 10.40 -4.11
N ASP A 19 13.63 10.68 -2.98
CA ASP A 19 15.10 10.77 -2.91
C ASP A 19 15.76 9.37 -2.94
N GLN A 20 15.06 8.32 -2.51
CA GLN A 20 15.57 6.95 -2.43
C GLN A 20 14.96 6.00 -3.49
N ALA A 21 14.19 6.50 -4.46
CA ALA A 21 13.42 5.69 -5.42
C ALA A 21 14.26 4.59 -6.09
N VAL A 22 15.43 4.93 -6.63
CA VAL A 22 16.32 3.99 -7.29
C VAL A 22 16.82 2.93 -6.31
N SER A 23 17.39 3.36 -5.18
CA SER A 23 17.95 2.44 -4.18
C SER A 23 16.87 1.57 -3.51
N PHE A 24 15.64 2.07 -3.44
CA PHE A 24 14.49 1.32 -2.96
C PHE A 24 14.07 0.25 -3.97
N SER A 25 13.88 0.62 -5.24
CA SER A 25 13.49 -0.28 -6.32
C SER A 25 14.51 -1.40 -6.53
N ASP A 26 15.82 -1.10 -6.42
CA ASP A 26 16.92 -2.08 -6.53
C ASP A 26 16.85 -3.21 -5.49
N THR A 27 16.08 -3.06 -4.43
CA THR A 27 15.88 -4.10 -3.40
C THR A 27 14.53 -4.80 -3.50
N ARG A 28 13.69 -4.41 -4.44
CA ARG A 28 12.28 -4.83 -4.53
C ARG A 28 12.00 -5.51 -5.88
N HIS A 29 12.58 -6.72 -6.09
CA HIS A 29 12.39 -7.49 -7.32
C HIS A 29 11.50 -8.73 -7.13
N ALA A 30 11.57 -9.37 -5.95
CA ALA A 30 10.82 -10.59 -5.70
C ALA A 30 9.34 -10.30 -5.40
N LYS A 31 8.45 -11.18 -5.86
CA LYS A 31 7.06 -11.23 -5.40
C LYS A 31 7.01 -11.53 -3.90
N TRP A 32 5.96 -11.08 -3.26
CA TRP A 32 5.68 -11.45 -1.87
C TRP A 32 4.83 -12.71 -1.82
N PRO A 33 5.18 -13.71 -0.99
CA PRO A 33 4.36 -14.91 -0.77
C PRO A 33 2.92 -14.60 -0.37
N GLY A 34 2.70 -13.53 0.41
CA GLY A 34 1.37 -13.08 0.82
C GLY A 34 0.44 -12.74 -0.34
N TRP A 35 0.95 -12.27 -1.47
CA TRP A 35 0.15 -11.99 -2.67
C TRP A 35 -0.46 -13.26 -3.27
N GLU A 36 0.30 -14.39 -3.28
CA GLU A 36 -0.22 -15.67 -3.73
C GLU A 36 -1.35 -16.17 -2.84
N CYS A 37 -1.21 -15.98 -1.53
CA CYS A 37 -2.26 -16.32 -0.56
C CYS A 37 -3.52 -15.47 -0.76
N CYS A 38 -3.37 -14.15 -1.01
CA CYS A 38 -4.48 -13.28 -1.36
C CYS A 38 -5.19 -13.76 -2.63
N LEU A 39 -4.44 -14.02 -3.74
CA LEU A 39 -5.05 -14.50 -4.97
C LEU A 39 -5.78 -15.84 -4.80
N LYS A 40 -5.25 -16.76 -4.00
CA LYS A 40 -5.94 -18.02 -3.67
C LYS A 40 -7.25 -17.78 -2.92
N ALA A 41 -7.26 -16.84 -1.98
CA ALA A 41 -8.46 -16.52 -1.21
C ALA A 41 -9.59 -15.91 -2.05
N VAL A 42 -9.25 -15.15 -3.10
CA VAL A 42 -10.22 -14.49 -4.00
C VAL A 42 -10.52 -15.29 -5.26
N SER A 43 -9.88 -16.45 -5.47
CA SER A 43 -9.86 -17.18 -6.74
C SER A 43 -11.25 -17.62 -7.24
N SER A 44 -12.18 -17.92 -6.34
CA SER A 44 -13.53 -18.41 -6.71
C SER A 44 -14.39 -17.39 -7.46
N VAL A 45 -14.15 -16.09 -7.23
CA VAL A 45 -14.92 -14.99 -7.85
C VAL A 45 -14.11 -14.31 -8.95
N PHE A 46 -12.82 -14.10 -8.71
CA PHE A 46 -11.94 -13.42 -9.65
C PHE A 46 -11.64 -14.27 -10.88
N LEU A 47 -11.63 -15.60 -10.72
CA LEU A 47 -11.31 -16.54 -11.81
C LEU A 47 -12.49 -16.82 -12.76
N ASP A 48 -13.72 -16.45 -12.42
CA ASP A 48 -14.90 -16.70 -13.26
C ASP A 48 -15.20 -15.54 -14.24
N GLN A 49 -14.51 -14.39 -14.11
CA GLN A 49 -14.76 -13.23 -14.98
C GLN A 49 -13.71 -13.12 -16.10
N SER A 50 -14.17 -12.86 -17.33
CA SER A 50 -13.30 -12.66 -18.50
C SER A 50 -12.52 -11.34 -18.44
N ASN A 51 -13.08 -10.31 -17.81
CA ASN A 51 -12.50 -8.99 -17.63
C ASN A 51 -12.59 -8.59 -16.16
N SER A 52 -11.47 -8.22 -15.55
CA SER A 52 -11.42 -7.81 -14.14
C SER A 52 -10.77 -6.45 -13.98
N VAL A 53 -11.28 -5.67 -13.05
CA VAL A 53 -10.71 -4.39 -12.63
C VAL A 53 -10.01 -4.57 -11.28
N VAL A 54 -8.75 -4.18 -11.21
CA VAL A 54 -7.96 -4.17 -9.98
C VAL A 54 -7.59 -2.73 -9.66
N LEU A 55 -7.78 -2.32 -8.40
CA LEU A 55 -7.29 -1.07 -7.87
C LEU A 55 -6.09 -1.37 -6.96
N ASP A 56 -4.91 -0.81 -7.27
CA ASP A 56 -3.73 -0.89 -6.40
C ASP A 56 -3.41 0.50 -5.84
N VAL A 57 -3.55 0.65 -4.52
CA VAL A 57 -3.31 1.88 -3.79
C VAL A 57 -1.92 1.85 -3.14
N ALA A 58 -1.07 2.80 -3.54
CA ALA A 58 0.36 2.86 -3.29
C ALA A 58 1.12 1.71 -3.98
N CYS A 59 1.00 1.66 -5.31
CA CYS A 59 1.53 0.59 -6.16
C CYS A 59 3.06 0.54 -6.23
N GLY A 60 3.75 1.62 -5.84
CA GLY A 60 5.20 1.71 -5.84
C GLY A 60 5.81 1.46 -7.22
N ASN A 61 6.70 0.47 -7.32
CA ASN A 61 7.40 0.14 -8.56
C ASN A 61 6.67 -0.92 -9.43
N LEU A 62 5.35 -1.01 -9.32
CA LEU A 62 4.49 -1.92 -10.10
C LEU A 62 4.89 -3.40 -9.98
N ARG A 63 5.30 -3.80 -8.81
CA ARG A 63 5.78 -5.17 -8.56
C ARG A 63 4.63 -6.17 -8.42
N PHE A 64 3.52 -5.73 -7.83
CA PHE A 64 2.31 -6.52 -7.73
C PHE A 64 1.67 -6.73 -9.12
N GLU A 65 1.66 -5.72 -9.96
CA GLU A 65 1.17 -5.81 -11.34
C GLU A 65 1.99 -6.78 -12.19
N LYS A 66 3.31 -6.78 -12.03
CA LYS A 66 4.19 -7.77 -12.67
C LYS A 66 3.88 -9.19 -12.20
N PHE A 67 3.59 -9.34 -10.91
CA PHE A 67 3.14 -10.62 -10.35
C PHE A 67 1.79 -11.03 -10.94
N LEU A 68 0.79 -10.16 -10.98
CA LEU A 68 -0.50 -10.43 -11.61
C LEU A 68 -0.36 -10.87 -13.06
N ALA A 69 0.43 -10.16 -13.86
CA ALA A 69 0.70 -10.51 -15.25
C ALA A 69 1.25 -11.93 -15.40
N SER A 70 2.11 -12.36 -14.46
CA SER A 70 2.70 -13.71 -14.49
C SER A 70 1.74 -14.83 -14.08
N GLN A 71 0.66 -14.51 -13.34
CA GLN A 71 -0.29 -15.49 -12.81
C GLN A 71 -1.53 -15.65 -13.69
N LEU A 72 -1.88 -14.65 -14.49
CA LEU A 72 -3.19 -14.52 -15.14
C LEU A 72 -3.06 -14.32 -16.66
N LEU A 73 -2.22 -15.13 -17.32
CA LEU A 73 -1.84 -15.03 -18.74
C LEU A 73 -3.00 -15.13 -19.74
N GLU A 74 -4.14 -15.74 -19.36
CA GLU A 74 -5.27 -15.98 -20.25
C GLU A 74 -6.43 -14.99 -20.05
N ARG A 75 -6.19 -13.89 -19.29
CA ARG A 75 -7.25 -12.97 -18.88
C ARG A 75 -6.90 -11.54 -19.22
N GLN A 76 -7.92 -10.73 -19.46
CA GLN A 76 -7.77 -9.29 -19.58
C GLN A 76 -7.99 -8.64 -18.20
N ILE A 77 -6.97 -7.94 -17.70
CA ILE A 77 -7.02 -7.25 -16.43
C ILE A 77 -6.74 -5.78 -16.68
N GLN A 78 -7.63 -4.94 -16.19
CA GLN A 78 -7.41 -3.51 -16.10
C GLN A 78 -6.99 -3.16 -14.67
N VAL A 79 -5.78 -2.66 -14.50
CA VAL A 79 -5.28 -2.17 -13.21
C VAL A 79 -5.35 -0.65 -13.18
N TRP A 80 -5.87 -0.10 -12.11
CA TRP A 80 -5.73 1.29 -11.71
C TRP A 80 -4.71 1.35 -10.58
N ALA A 81 -3.53 1.85 -10.90
CA ALA A 81 -2.38 1.88 -10.00
C ALA A 81 -2.12 3.31 -9.55
N LEU A 82 -2.26 3.58 -8.25
CA LEU A 82 -2.13 4.89 -7.64
C LEU A 82 -0.84 4.97 -6.82
N ASP A 83 -0.04 6.01 -7.03
CA ASP A 83 1.11 6.33 -6.18
C ASP A 83 1.45 7.82 -6.25
N SER A 84 2.11 8.35 -5.21
CA SER A 84 2.58 9.73 -5.17
C SER A 84 4.03 9.90 -5.67
N CYS A 85 4.75 8.80 -5.93
CA CYS A 85 6.15 8.82 -6.30
C CYS A 85 6.37 8.28 -7.72
N ASP A 86 6.35 9.17 -8.70
CA ASP A 86 6.59 8.82 -10.12
C ASP A 86 7.98 8.23 -10.36
N GLU A 87 8.95 8.56 -9.51
CA GLU A 87 10.33 8.08 -9.59
C GLU A 87 10.47 6.57 -9.32
N LEU A 88 9.46 5.96 -8.67
CA LEU A 88 9.41 4.51 -8.47
C LEU A 88 9.00 3.75 -9.74
N LEU A 89 8.35 4.42 -10.70
CA LEU A 89 7.87 3.75 -11.90
C LEU A 89 9.02 3.17 -12.73
N PRO A 90 8.91 1.92 -13.16
CA PRO A 90 9.91 1.31 -14.03
C PRO A 90 9.90 1.99 -15.41
N GLN A 91 11.08 2.21 -15.99
CA GLN A 91 11.21 2.79 -17.34
C GLN A 91 10.60 1.90 -18.44
N THR A 92 10.53 0.59 -18.22
CA THR A 92 9.94 -0.39 -19.13
C THR A 92 9.26 -1.50 -18.36
N CYS A 93 8.07 -1.88 -18.80
CA CYS A 93 7.37 -3.08 -18.34
C CYS A 93 7.16 -4.01 -19.54
N ALA A 94 7.97 -5.05 -19.69
CA ALA A 94 7.84 -6.00 -20.79
C ALA A 94 6.47 -6.71 -20.75
N GLY A 95 5.73 -6.68 -21.86
CA GLY A 95 4.43 -7.33 -22.00
C GLY A 95 3.27 -6.60 -21.31
N THR A 96 3.48 -5.37 -20.84
CA THR A 96 2.48 -4.61 -20.10
C THR A 96 2.39 -3.18 -20.66
N LEU A 97 1.20 -2.71 -20.98
CA LEU A 97 0.98 -1.32 -21.36
C LEU A 97 0.78 -0.48 -20.10
N VAL A 98 1.78 0.31 -19.73
CA VAL A 98 1.63 1.32 -18.65
C VAL A 98 1.24 2.65 -19.28
N LYS A 99 0.15 3.22 -18.81
CA LYS A 99 -0.43 4.42 -19.30
C LYS A 99 -0.61 5.40 -18.14
N LYS A 100 0.05 6.55 -18.20
CA LYS A 100 -0.24 7.65 -17.28
C LYS A 100 -1.58 8.26 -17.67
N VAL A 101 -2.53 8.25 -16.75
CA VAL A 101 -3.85 8.85 -16.90
C VAL A 101 -3.85 10.16 -16.12
N ASN A 102 -4.26 11.25 -16.77
CA ASN A 102 -4.54 12.50 -16.06
C ASN A 102 -5.92 12.41 -15.40
N ALA A 103 -6.12 13.11 -14.29
CA ALA A 103 -7.39 13.14 -13.56
C ALA A 103 -8.62 13.51 -14.41
N ASP A 104 -8.42 14.00 -15.64
CA ASP A 104 -9.46 14.41 -16.59
C ASP A 104 -9.91 13.30 -17.56
N GLY A 105 -9.40 12.08 -17.41
CA GLY A 105 -9.92 10.88 -18.11
C GLY A 105 -9.74 10.85 -19.63
N ALA A 106 -8.67 11.43 -20.18
CA ALA A 106 -8.46 11.47 -21.63
C ALA A 106 -8.05 10.12 -22.23
N ASP A 107 -8.75 9.79 -23.28
CA ASP A 107 -8.78 8.60 -24.13
C ASP A 107 -7.44 7.96 -24.51
N THR A 108 -7.52 6.68 -24.73
CA THR A 108 -6.38 5.83 -25.03
C THR A 108 -6.65 4.90 -26.21
N PRO A 109 -5.67 4.64 -27.08
CA PRO A 109 -5.85 3.71 -28.20
C PRO A 109 -6.07 2.28 -27.72
N ASP A 110 -7.00 1.63 -28.40
CA ASP A 110 -7.38 0.23 -28.26
C ASP A 110 -6.16 -0.67 -28.54
N ALA A 111 -5.67 -1.36 -27.53
CA ALA A 111 -4.62 -2.37 -27.69
C ALA A 111 -5.22 -3.75 -27.41
N THR A 112 -5.65 -4.43 -28.47
CA THR A 112 -6.41 -5.69 -28.42
C THR A 112 -5.59 -6.93 -28.02
N ASP A 113 -4.28 -6.82 -27.81
CA ASP A 113 -3.38 -7.95 -27.54
C ASP A 113 -2.63 -7.87 -26.20
N VAL A 114 -3.08 -7.04 -25.24
CA VAL A 114 -2.40 -6.85 -23.96
C VAL A 114 -3.21 -7.48 -22.84
N HIS A 115 -2.67 -8.52 -22.19
CA HIS A 115 -3.33 -9.22 -21.07
C HIS A 115 -3.48 -8.35 -19.82
N LEU A 116 -2.59 -7.37 -19.60
CA LEU A 116 -2.63 -6.46 -18.46
C LEU A 116 -2.47 -5.01 -18.94
N GLN A 117 -3.53 -4.22 -18.74
CA GLN A 117 -3.50 -2.78 -18.96
C GLN A 117 -3.36 -2.07 -17.60
N ILE A 118 -2.31 -1.28 -17.41
CA ILE A 118 -2.09 -0.49 -16.20
C ILE A 118 -2.39 0.97 -16.51
N ASN A 119 -3.38 1.53 -15.83
CA ASN A 119 -3.69 2.94 -15.80
C ASN A 119 -3.03 3.53 -14.54
N TYR A 120 -1.86 4.12 -14.69
CA TYR A 120 -1.19 4.78 -13.57
C TYR A 120 -1.74 6.19 -13.37
N LEU A 121 -2.10 6.48 -12.12
CA LEU A 121 -2.56 7.79 -11.68
C LEU A 121 -1.63 8.30 -10.58
N HIS A 122 -0.98 9.44 -10.82
CA HIS A 122 -0.26 10.16 -9.76
C HIS A 122 -1.26 10.65 -8.72
N CYS A 123 -1.17 10.15 -7.50
CA CYS A 123 -2.10 10.46 -6.42
C CYS A 123 -1.43 10.37 -5.05
N ASP A 124 -1.38 11.49 -4.34
CA ASP A 124 -1.05 11.47 -2.91
C ASP A 124 -2.29 11.09 -2.10
N VAL A 125 -2.39 9.80 -1.79
CA VAL A 125 -3.51 9.23 -1.02
C VAL A 125 -3.56 9.83 0.39
N MET A 126 -2.41 10.14 0.99
CA MET A 126 -2.37 10.71 2.33
C MET A 126 -2.83 12.17 2.35
N GLU A 127 -2.47 12.97 1.32
CA GLU A 127 -3.02 14.31 1.15
C GLU A 127 -4.54 14.26 0.96
N ALA A 128 -5.02 13.34 0.13
CA ALA A 128 -6.45 13.18 -0.12
C ALA A 128 -7.22 12.82 1.17
N ILE A 129 -6.75 11.82 1.94
CA ILE A 129 -7.33 11.42 3.22
C ILE A 129 -7.29 12.59 4.21
N GLY A 130 -6.14 13.23 4.39
CA GLY A 130 -5.97 14.36 5.32
C GLY A 130 -6.81 15.59 4.97
N SER A 131 -7.24 15.75 3.72
CA SER A 131 -8.14 16.81 3.24
C SER A 131 -9.58 16.33 2.99
N SER A 132 -9.92 15.11 3.39
CA SER A 132 -11.24 14.48 3.18
C SER A 132 -11.69 14.46 1.72
N LYS A 133 -10.75 14.33 0.80
CA LYS A 133 -11.03 14.19 -0.65
C LYS A 133 -11.14 12.71 -1.02
N VAL A 134 -11.96 12.41 -2.02
CA VAL A 134 -12.11 11.06 -2.58
C VAL A 134 -11.01 10.86 -3.62
N PHE A 135 -10.02 10.02 -3.34
CA PHE A 135 -8.91 9.73 -4.26
C PHE A 135 -9.27 8.70 -5.36
N THR A 136 -10.41 8.05 -5.24
CA THR A 136 -10.91 7.06 -6.21
C THR A 136 -11.90 7.66 -7.21
N TYR A 137 -12.05 8.99 -7.24
CA TYR A 137 -12.97 9.65 -8.17
C TYR A 137 -12.58 9.41 -9.63
N GLY A 138 -13.56 8.99 -10.45
CA GLY A 138 -13.35 8.66 -11.86
C GLY A 138 -12.73 7.27 -12.12
N ILE A 139 -12.41 6.51 -11.09
CA ILE A 139 -11.93 5.13 -11.20
C ILE A 139 -13.15 4.20 -11.21
N PRO A 140 -13.23 3.22 -12.14
CA PRO A 140 -14.28 2.21 -12.11
C PRO A 140 -14.23 1.40 -10.81
N GLN A 141 -15.39 0.97 -10.29
CA GLN A 141 -15.40 0.04 -9.16
C GLN A 141 -14.61 -1.22 -9.49
N ALA A 142 -13.72 -1.59 -8.58
CA ALA A 142 -12.82 -2.72 -8.74
C ALA A 142 -13.48 -4.05 -8.33
N ASP A 143 -13.08 -5.12 -8.96
CA ASP A 143 -13.36 -6.49 -8.50
C ASP A 143 -12.46 -6.83 -7.30
N ILE A 144 -11.24 -6.29 -7.31
CA ILE A 144 -10.28 -6.40 -6.19
C ILE A 144 -9.60 -5.05 -5.99
N SER A 145 -9.60 -4.55 -4.76
CA SER A 145 -8.76 -3.43 -4.32
C SER A 145 -7.65 -3.93 -3.41
N VAL A 146 -6.43 -3.48 -3.64
CA VAL A 146 -5.28 -3.86 -2.81
C VAL A 146 -4.54 -2.65 -2.27
N SER A 147 -3.90 -2.82 -1.11
CA SER A 147 -2.92 -1.86 -0.57
C SER A 147 -1.84 -2.64 0.17
N PHE A 148 -0.73 -2.91 -0.51
CA PHE A 148 0.36 -3.73 -0.01
C PHE A 148 1.58 -2.89 0.36
N GLY A 149 2.00 -3.00 1.62
CA GLY A 149 3.17 -2.27 2.11
C GLY A 149 2.95 -0.77 2.27
N PHE A 150 1.71 -0.33 2.46
CA PHE A 150 1.37 1.08 2.62
C PHE A 150 0.74 1.42 3.96
N MET A 151 -0.12 0.56 4.52
CA MET A 151 -0.87 0.85 5.75
C MET A 151 0.04 1.30 6.92
N HIS A 152 1.27 0.80 6.97
CA HIS A 152 2.25 1.21 7.98
C HIS A 152 2.83 2.64 7.78
N HIS A 153 2.52 3.29 6.66
CA HIS A 153 2.84 4.70 6.41
C HIS A 153 1.73 5.66 6.79
N VAL A 154 0.57 5.14 7.22
CA VAL A 154 -0.60 5.93 7.63
C VAL A 154 -0.50 6.26 9.12
N PRO A 155 -0.24 7.53 9.53
CA PRO A 155 0.13 7.85 10.91
C PRO A 155 -1.03 7.76 11.90
N LEU A 156 -2.22 8.27 11.51
CA LEU A 156 -3.35 8.39 12.43
C LEU A 156 -4.29 7.18 12.33
N PRO A 157 -4.75 6.64 13.47
CA PRO A 157 -5.73 5.55 13.47
C PRO A 157 -6.99 5.86 12.65
N GLU A 158 -7.52 7.07 12.73
CA GLU A 158 -8.69 7.50 11.96
C GLU A 158 -8.41 7.55 10.44
N TRP A 159 -7.17 7.84 10.02
CA TRP A 159 -6.78 7.80 8.61
C TRP A 159 -6.64 6.37 8.09
N ARG A 160 -6.22 5.42 8.95
CA ARG A 160 -6.21 3.97 8.64
C ARG A 160 -7.62 3.46 8.38
N VAL A 161 -8.59 3.89 9.22
CA VAL A 161 -10.01 3.58 9.03
C VAL A 161 -10.55 4.22 7.74
N GLN A 162 -10.19 5.47 7.45
CA GLN A 162 -10.61 6.14 6.20
C GLN A 162 -10.04 5.43 4.96
N LEU A 163 -8.76 5.04 4.97
CA LEU A 163 -8.15 4.30 3.86
C LEU A 163 -8.89 2.98 3.62
N LEU A 164 -9.16 2.22 4.69
CA LEU A 164 -9.87 0.94 4.58
C LEU A 164 -11.30 1.12 4.04
N ASN A 165 -12.03 2.13 4.52
CA ASN A 165 -13.34 2.47 4.00
C ASN A 165 -13.29 2.89 2.51
N SER A 166 -12.31 3.69 2.12
CA SER A 166 -12.16 4.12 0.73
C SER A 166 -11.88 2.95 -0.22
N LEU A 167 -11.10 1.95 0.24
CA LEU A 167 -10.89 0.70 -0.52
C LEU A 167 -12.19 -0.09 -0.68
N ILE A 168 -12.98 -0.21 0.39
CA ILE A 168 -14.29 -0.88 0.35
C ILE A 168 -15.25 -0.16 -0.60
N GLU A 169 -15.34 1.18 -0.53
CA GLU A 169 -16.17 2.00 -1.41
C GLU A 169 -15.80 1.92 -2.88
N ALA A 170 -14.50 1.75 -3.17
CA ALA A 170 -14.00 1.58 -4.52
C ALA A 170 -14.20 0.15 -5.07
N THR A 171 -14.62 -0.79 -4.23
CA THR A 171 -14.78 -2.20 -4.58
C THR A 171 -16.26 -2.52 -4.80
N LYS A 172 -16.56 -3.34 -5.81
CA LYS A 172 -17.93 -3.80 -6.10
C LYS A 172 -18.47 -4.65 -4.93
N PRO A 173 -19.80 -4.67 -4.70
CA PRO A 173 -20.40 -5.69 -3.87
C PRO A 173 -20.01 -7.11 -4.35
N GLY A 174 -19.63 -7.98 -3.43
CA GLY A 174 -19.06 -9.30 -3.71
C GLY A 174 -17.58 -9.29 -4.09
N GLY A 175 -16.98 -8.14 -4.36
CA GLY A 175 -15.55 -7.97 -4.61
C GLY A 175 -14.72 -8.04 -3.33
N PHE A 176 -13.40 -7.91 -3.48
CA PHE A 176 -12.46 -8.13 -2.37
C PHE A 176 -11.53 -6.96 -2.13
N VAL A 177 -11.19 -6.75 -0.86
CA VAL A 177 -10.16 -5.80 -0.42
C VAL A 177 -9.04 -6.58 0.27
N CYS A 178 -7.79 -6.46 -0.22
CA CYS A 178 -6.62 -7.11 0.36
C CYS A 178 -5.66 -6.07 0.91
N VAL A 179 -5.32 -6.15 2.19
CA VAL A 179 -4.40 -5.21 2.85
C VAL A 179 -3.32 -5.97 3.60
N SER A 180 -2.09 -5.43 3.59
CA SER A 180 -0.99 -5.95 4.40
C SER A 180 -0.59 -4.98 5.51
N PHE A 181 -0.27 -5.54 6.67
CA PHE A 181 0.17 -4.83 7.87
C PHE A 181 1.56 -5.31 8.26
N TRP A 182 2.49 -4.41 8.45
CA TRP A 182 3.85 -4.76 8.80
C TRP A 182 4.00 -4.88 10.31
N GLU A 183 4.43 -6.06 10.79
CA GLU A 183 4.61 -6.40 12.20
C GLU A 183 6.12 -6.47 12.55
N PHE A 184 6.93 -5.47 12.17
CA PHE A 184 8.38 -5.55 12.30
C PHE A 184 8.89 -5.62 13.75
N LEU A 185 8.10 -5.21 14.73
CA LEU A 185 8.46 -5.37 16.14
C LEU A 185 8.32 -6.82 16.64
N ALA A 186 7.63 -7.68 15.90
CA ALA A 186 7.55 -9.11 16.21
C ALA A 186 8.84 -9.87 15.86
N ASP A 187 9.72 -9.32 15.02
CA ASP A 187 11.07 -9.83 14.74
C ASP A 187 12.09 -9.09 15.61
N GLU A 188 12.77 -9.79 16.52
CA GLU A 188 13.73 -9.19 17.47
C GLU A 188 14.85 -8.39 16.79
N GLY A 189 15.34 -8.87 15.63
CA GLY A 189 16.40 -8.19 14.88
C GLY A 189 15.92 -6.90 14.24
N LEU A 190 14.70 -6.90 13.68
CA LEU A 190 14.08 -5.70 13.11
C LEU A 190 13.68 -4.73 14.21
N ALA A 191 13.15 -5.20 15.34
CA ALA A 191 12.81 -4.39 16.49
C ALA A 191 14.05 -3.65 17.03
N ALA A 192 15.15 -4.36 17.31
CA ALA A 192 16.39 -3.73 17.78
C ALA A 192 16.91 -2.69 16.80
N LYS A 193 16.83 -2.94 15.49
CA LYS A 193 17.20 -1.98 14.46
C LYS A 193 16.26 -0.77 14.43
N ALA A 194 14.95 -1.00 14.60
CA ALA A 194 13.95 0.05 14.62
C ALA A 194 14.18 1.02 15.76
N TYR A 195 14.35 0.53 16.99
CA TYR A 195 14.66 1.36 18.15
C TYR A 195 15.94 2.20 17.94
N LYS A 196 17.02 1.54 17.52
CA LYS A 196 18.31 2.22 17.29
C LYS A 196 18.21 3.32 16.24
N THR A 197 17.48 3.07 15.13
CA THR A 197 17.36 4.07 14.07
C THR A 197 16.39 5.18 14.45
N HIS A 198 15.34 4.87 15.21
CA HIS A 198 14.41 5.86 15.74
C HIS A 198 15.09 6.85 16.69
N GLU A 199 15.83 6.36 17.69
CA GLU A 199 16.61 7.20 18.61
C GLU A 199 17.57 8.13 17.85
N ARG A 200 18.27 7.62 16.84
CA ARG A 200 19.15 8.43 16.01
C ARG A 200 18.37 9.48 15.23
N ALA A 201 17.23 9.13 14.64
CA ALA A 201 16.39 10.06 13.90
C ALA A 201 15.83 11.18 14.78
N LEU A 202 15.46 10.88 16.03
CA LEU A 202 15.03 11.88 17.01
C LEU A 202 16.12 12.92 17.29
N VAL A 203 17.38 12.49 17.39
CA VAL A 203 18.52 13.40 17.61
C VAL A 203 18.82 14.22 16.36
N GLU A 204 18.76 13.62 15.16
CA GLU A 204 19.12 14.30 13.91
C GLU A 204 18.01 15.21 13.39
N LEU A 205 16.76 14.76 13.42
CA LEU A 205 15.62 15.46 12.82
C LEU A 205 14.82 16.29 13.83
N GLY A 206 14.71 15.83 15.09
CA GLY A 206 13.86 16.48 16.09
C GLY A 206 14.12 17.97 16.26
N PRO A 207 15.38 18.42 16.41
CA PRO A 207 15.69 19.86 16.53
C PRO A 207 15.37 20.67 15.26
N VAL A 208 15.42 20.05 14.09
CA VAL A 208 15.16 20.71 12.79
C VAL A 208 13.68 20.80 12.50
N TRP A 209 12.94 19.73 12.80
CA TRP A 209 11.53 19.59 12.47
C TRP A 209 10.59 19.93 13.66
N GLY A 210 11.15 20.13 14.84
CA GLY A 210 10.42 20.57 16.03
C GLY A 210 9.60 19.47 16.71
N PHE A 211 10.06 18.21 16.70
CA PHE A 211 9.39 17.08 17.35
C PHE A 211 10.31 16.36 18.35
N SER A 212 9.71 15.57 19.20
CA SER A 212 10.36 14.73 20.21
C SER A 212 9.73 13.33 20.24
N SER A 213 10.25 12.44 21.09
CA SER A 213 9.66 11.12 21.30
C SER A 213 8.22 11.16 21.82
N ALA A 214 7.82 12.24 22.51
CA ALA A 214 6.47 12.40 23.06
C ALA A 214 5.39 12.61 21.99
N ASP A 215 5.77 12.93 20.75
CA ASP A 215 4.85 13.17 19.65
C ASP A 215 4.43 11.88 18.93
N PHE A 216 5.15 10.77 19.16
CA PHE A 216 4.89 9.46 18.58
C PHE A 216 3.99 8.62 19.48
N ASN A 217 3.09 7.83 18.86
CA ASN A 217 2.32 6.81 19.57
C ASN A 217 3.12 5.49 19.67
N ASP A 218 2.63 4.58 20.49
CA ASP A 218 3.18 3.21 20.53
C ASP A 218 3.13 2.57 19.13
N GLY A 219 4.20 1.90 18.75
CA GLY A 219 4.33 1.29 17.41
C GLY A 219 4.86 2.23 16.32
N ASP A 220 4.98 3.53 16.58
CA ASP A 220 5.46 4.53 15.62
C ASP A 220 6.99 4.67 15.63
N PHE A 221 7.62 4.61 14.46
CA PHE A 221 9.07 4.68 14.30
C PHE A 221 9.52 5.50 13.10
N LEU A 222 10.66 6.13 13.23
CA LEU A 222 11.46 6.63 12.11
C LEU A 222 12.52 5.58 11.75
N LEU A 223 12.35 4.93 10.61
CA LEU A 223 13.24 3.86 10.16
C LEU A 223 14.27 4.40 9.17
N GLY A 224 15.55 4.14 9.46
CA GLY A 224 16.65 4.51 8.56
C GLY A 224 16.76 3.59 7.34
N TRP A 225 17.41 4.08 6.29
CA TRP A 225 17.62 3.35 5.05
C TRP A 225 19.11 3.12 4.76
N ARG A 226 19.55 1.84 4.69
CA ARG A 226 20.92 1.41 4.26
C ARG A 226 22.07 2.17 4.90
N ASN A 227 21.91 2.66 6.13
CA ASN A 227 22.84 3.57 6.82
C ASN A 227 23.11 4.89 6.08
N THR A 228 22.26 5.29 5.14
CA THR A 228 22.33 6.59 4.47
C THR A 228 21.98 7.68 5.49
N PRO A 229 22.87 8.66 5.75
CA PRO A 229 22.57 9.76 6.68
C PRO A 229 21.36 10.56 6.23
N GLY A 230 20.47 10.91 7.16
CA GLY A 230 19.27 11.69 6.88
C GLY A 230 18.13 10.94 6.15
N ALA A 231 18.38 9.74 5.65
CA ALA A 231 17.34 8.95 4.95
C ALA A 231 16.48 8.19 5.96
N TYR A 232 15.43 8.84 6.43
CA TYR A 232 14.44 8.28 7.36
C TYR A 232 13.05 8.30 6.75
N ARG A 233 12.25 7.30 7.12
CA ARG A 233 10.82 7.27 6.82
C ARG A 233 10.03 6.88 8.06
N TYR A 234 8.84 7.41 8.19
CA TYR A 234 7.88 6.99 9.20
C TYR A 234 7.30 5.63 8.84
N CYS A 235 7.25 4.74 9.84
CA CYS A 235 6.54 3.46 9.77
C CYS A 235 5.91 3.14 11.12
N HIS A 236 4.72 2.56 11.07
CA HIS A 236 4.02 1.98 12.21
C HIS A 236 4.14 0.45 12.20
N SER A 237 4.51 -0.15 13.33
CA SER A 237 4.47 -1.60 13.49
C SER A 237 3.13 -1.99 14.08
N PHE A 238 2.33 -2.71 13.32
CA PHE A 238 1.02 -3.14 13.77
C PHE A 238 1.13 -4.26 14.80
N SER A 239 0.14 -4.30 15.71
CA SER A 239 -0.18 -5.44 16.55
C SER A 239 -1.43 -6.15 16.04
N THR A 240 -1.59 -7.43 16.37
CA THR A 240 -2.81 -8.18 16.03
C THR A 240 -4.09 -7.50 16.52
N SER A 241 -4.07 -6.90 17.74
CA SER A 241 -5.22 -6.19 18.30
C SER A 241 -5.61 -4.93 17.54
N GLU A 242 -4.63 -4.22 16.93
CA GLU A 242 -4.93 -3.07 16.07
C GLU A 242 -5.57 -3.50 14.76
N VAL A 243 -5.11 -4.62 14.18
CA VAL A 243 -5.74 -5.20 12.99
C VAL A 243 -7.16 -5.67 13.30
N ASP A 244 -7.39 -6.32 14.47
CA ASP A 244 -8.73 -6.68 14.95
C ASP A 244 -9.65 -5.46 15.05
N ALA A 245 -9.16 -4.38 15.64
CA ALA A 245 -9.93 -3.14 15.78
C ALA A 245 -10.29 -2.53 14.41
N LEU A 246 -9.36 -2.53 13.45
CA LEU A 246 -9.62 -2.05 12.09
C LEU A 246 -10.67 -2.90 11.37
N ILE A 247 -10.58 -4.24 11.44
CA ILE A 247 -11.60 -5.14 10.87
C ILE A 247 -12.97 -4.86 11.47
N ALA A 248 -13.04 -4.67 12.80
CA ALA A 248 -14.29 -4.39 13.50
C ALA A 248 -14.96 -3.10 13.01
N THR A 249 -14.20 -2.06 12.62
CA THR A 249 -14.77 -0.77 12.12
C THR A 249 -15.54 -0.93 10.81
N VAL A 250 -15.25 -1.96 10.02
CA VAL A 250 -15.84 -2.17 8.69
C VAL A 250 -16.75 -3.40 8.62
N SER A 251 -16.97 -4.09 9.73
CA SER A 251 -17.71 -5.36 9.79
C SER A 251 -19.17 -5.30 9.32
N SER A 252 -19.77 -4.10 9.26
CA SER A 252 -21.12 -3.90 8.69
C SER A 252 -21.13 -3.82 7.16
N ARG A 253 -19.96 -3.68 6.51
CA ARG A 253 -19.80 -3.43 5.06
C ARG A 253 -18.98 -4.50 4.36
N ALA A 254 -18.15 -5.23 5.10
CA ALA A 254 -17.28 -6.26 4.57
C ALA A 254 -17.01 -7.35 5.61
N GLU A 255 -16.93 -8.61 5.14
CA GLU A 255 -16.60 -9.77 5.96
C GLU A 255 -15.11 -10.13 5.78
N CYS A 256 -14.39 -10.40 6.87
CA CYS A 256 -13.03 -10.89 6.80
C CYS A 256 -13.05 -12.40 6.46
N VAL A 257 -12.84 -12.73 5.18
CA VAL A 257 -12.92 -14.09 4.65
C VAL A 257 -11.59 -14.85 4.72
N ALA A 258 -10.47 -14.14 4.83
CA ALA A 258 -9.16 -14.74 5.09
C ALA A 258 -8.28 -13.80 5.89
N ARG A 259 -7.46 -14.38 6.76
CA ARG A 259 -6.44 -13.71 7.53
C ARG A 259 -5.25 -14.65 7.71
N PHE A 260 -4.04 -14.16 7.44
CA PHE A 260 -2.85 -14.98 7.50
C PHE A 260 -1.60 -14.12 7.63
N ARG A 261 -0.49 -14.72 8.05
CA ARG A 261 0.84 -14.12 8.03
C ARG A 261 1.66 -14.69 6.90
N ALA A 262 2.52 -13.85 6.32
CA ALA A 262 3.45 -14.23 5.26
C ALA A 262 4.65 -13.28 5.25
N ASP A 263 5.56 -13.53 4.30
CA ASP A 263 6.73 -12.73 3.97
C ASP A 263 7.85 -12.75 5.02
N GLY A 264 9.00 -12.21 4.63
CA GLY A 264 10.19 -12.23 5.45
C GLY A 264 10.85 -13.61 5.54
N ARG A 265 11.88 -13.74 6.36
CA ARG A 265 12.59 -15.02 6.57
C ARG A 265 11.78 -16.00 7.40
N THR A 266 10.92 -15.48 8.26
CA THR A 266 10.10 -16.26 9.19
C THR A 266 8.73 -16.59 8.61
N GLU A 267 8.41 -16.08 7.42
CA GLU A 267 7.09 -16.17 6.80
C GLU A 267 5.94 -15.58 7.66
N THR A 268 6.32 -14.65 8.57
CA THR A 268 5.37 -14.03 9.52
C THR A 268 5.53 -12.52 9.62
N LEU A 269 6.28 -11.89 8.69
CA LEU A 269 6.66 -10.49 8.78
C LEU A 269 5.49 -9.53 8.56
N ASN A 270 4.54 -9.92 7.70
CA ASN A 270 3.34 -9.15 7.43
C ASN A 270 2.10 -9.97 7.78
N GLU A 271 1.13 -9.32 8.41
CA GLU A 271 -0.23 -9.84 8.50
C GLU A 271 -1.03 -9.35 7.30
N TYR A 272 -1.84 -10.22 6.73
CA TYR A 272 -2.73 -9.94 5.61
C TYR A 272 -4.17 -10.17 6.01
N ILE A 273 -5.05 -9.28 5.56
CA ILE A 273 -6.49 -9.49 5.60
C ILE A 273 -7.06 -9.51 4.19
N VAL A 274 -8.06 -10.34 3.97
CA VAL A 274 -8.89 -10.35 2.77
C VAL A 274 -10.33 -10.13 3.22
N LEU A 275 -10.89 -9.00 2.82
CA LEU A 275 -12.27 -8.63 3.13
C LEU A 275 -13.11 -8.84 1.87
N GLN A 276 -14.27 -9.47 2.00
CA GLN A 276 -15.30 -9.50 0.95
C GLN A 276 -16.33 -8.41 1.21
N VAL A 277 -16.53 -7.54 0.24
CA VAL A 277 -17.50 -6.44 0.34
C VAL A 277 -18.92 -7.00 0.24
N THR A 278 -19.78 -6.63 1.20
CA THR A 278 -21.16 -7.17 1.29
C THR A 278 -22.20 -6.25 0.66
N GLU A 279 -21.95 -4.91 0.67
CA GLU A 279 -22.87 -3.89 0.11
C GLU A 279 -22.10 -2.74 -0.55
#